data_cd9c229af1c6f71aca73f7cc181131e9
#
_entry.id   cd9c229af1c6f71aca73f7cc181131e9
#
_cell.length_a   1.000
_cell.length_b   1.000
_cell.length_c   1.000
_cell.angle_alpha   90.00
_cell.angle_beta   90.00
_cell.angle_gamma   90.00
#
_symmetry.space_group_name_H-M   'P 1'
#
loop_
_entity.id
_entity.type
_entity.pdbx_description
1 polymer ?
#
loop_
_entity_poly.entity_id
_entity_poly.type
_entity_poly.pdbx_seq_one_letter_code
_entity_poly.pdbx_strand_id
1 'polypeptide(L)'
;RNQLEVNLISQLGVTQVLAPLLGVDTSRKGKPGRSVMMSSIGGKNAFPFMGPYSASKFGLEGLSESLRRELMLFGIDVVMIRPGAVATPIWDKADEVDVSQFANTPYLEPLKKIKDYMIARGHKGYPPERIGRAVLKALTAARPKTAYTENPDKAQSVMVRILPKRVLDSAVASQLGLKKKN
;
A
#
# COMPACT_ATOMS: atom_id res chain seq x y z
N ARG A 1 -16.34 1.29 -3.95
CA ARG A 1 -16.80 1.51 -2.57
C ARG A 1 -16.15 0.51 -1.61
N ASN A 2 -16.24 -0.80 -1.84
CA ASN A 2 -15.72 -1.85 -0.94
C ASN A 2 -14.23 -1.69 -0.60
N GLN A 3 -13.38 -1.29 -1.54
CA GLN A 3 -11.95 -1.09 -1.25
C GLN A 3 -11.69 0.07 -0.28
N LEU A 4 -12.45 1.16 -0.36
CA LEU A 4 -12.36 2.25 0.59
C LEU A 4 -12.88 1.82 1.96
N GLU A 5 -14.00 1.11 1.98
CA GLU A 5 -14.58 0.60 3.23
C GLU A 5 -13.60 -0.33 3.96
N VAL A 6 -13.08 -1.35 3.28
CA VAL A 6 -12.21 -2.36 3.90
C VAL A 6 -10.80 -1.81 4.17
N ASN A 7 -10.20 -1.09 3.22
CA ASN A 7 -8.79 -0.70 3.33
C ASN A 7 -8.56 0.59 4.12
N LEU A 8 -9.60 1.41 4.35
CA LEU A 8 -9.48 2.71 5.00
C LEU A 8 -10.44 2.85 6.17
N ILE A 9 -11.75 2.80 5.94
CA ILE A 9 -12.75 3.10 6.97
C ILE A 9 -12.69 2.07 8.11
N SER A 10 -12.63 0.78 7.77
CA SER A 10 -12.56 -0.28 8.79
C SER A 10 -11.27 -0.18 9.63
N GLN A 11 -10.15 0.29 9.04
CA GLN A 11 -8.91 0.46 9.78
C GLN A 11 -9.04 1.54 10.86
N LEU A 12 -9.76 2.63 10.56
CA LEU A 12 -10.09 3.66 11.56
C LEU A 12 -10.99 3.08 12.66
N GLY A 13 -12.06 2.39 12.28
CA GLY A 13 -13.00 1.78 13.25
C GLY A 13 -12.30 0.80 14.20
N VAL A 14 -11.48 -0.11 13.67
CA VAL A 14 -10.68 -1.05 14.49
C VAL A 14 -9.72 -0.29 15.41
N THR A 15 -9.07 0.76 14.93
CA THR A 15 -8.16 1.57 15.74
C THR A 15 -8.91 2.25 16.89
N GLN A 16 -10.08 2.83 16.63
CA GLN A 16 -10.90 3.48 17.65
C GLN A 16 -11.34 2.49 18.76
N VAL A 17 -11.80 1.31 18.37
CA VAL A 17 -12.25 0.27 19.33
C VAL A 17 -11.09 -0.23 20.17
N LEU A 18 -9.89 -0.37 19.60
CA LEU A 18 -8.72 -0.91 20.30
C LEU A 18 -7.86 0.16 20.99
N ALA A 19 -8.06 1.44 20.72
CA ALA A 19 -7.28 2.53 21.28
C ALA A 19 -7.19 2.52 22.81
N PRO A 20 -8.27 2.23 23.58
CA PRO A 20 -8.21 2.10 25.04
C PRO A 20 -7.21 1.03 25.49
N LEU A 21 -7.13 -0.10 24.76
CA LEU A 21 -6.20 -1.19 25.06
C LEU A 21 -4.74 -0.84 24.72
N LEU A 22 -4.53 0.10 23.81
CA LEU A 22 -3.20 0.56 23.42
C LEU A 22 -2.62 1.60 24.39
N GLY A 23 -3.43 2.13 25.33
CA GLY A 23 -2.96 3.09 26.32
C GLY A 23 -3.68 4.44 26.32
N VAL A 24 -4.74 4.62 25.52
CA VAL A 24 -5.60 5.81 25.59
C VAL A 24 -6.39 5.83 26.91
N ASP A 25 -6.79 4.65 27.41
CA ASP A 25 -7.33 4.50 28.75
C ASP A 25 -6.20 4.53 29.78
N THR A 26 -5.95 5.68 30.37
CA THR A 26 -4.88 5.91 31.36
C THR A 26 -5.10 5.23 32.70
N SER A 27 -6.27 4.68 32.96
CA SER A 27 -6.54 3.83 34.15
C SER A 27 -5.86 2.47 34.06
N ARG A 28 -5.54 2.00 32.86
CA ARG A 28 -4.82 0.74 32.61
C ARG A 28 -3.33 0.88 32.89
N LYS A 29 -2.80 -0.05 33.65
CA LYS A 29 -1.36 -0.12 33.93
C LYS A 29 -0.64 -0.85 32.78
N GLY A 30 0.52 -0.35 32.40
CA GLY A 30 1.36 -0.99 31.38
C GLY A 30 2.07 0.03 30.48
N LYS A 31 2.91 -0.49 29.57
CA LYS A 31 3.53 0.35 28.54
C LYS A 31 2.52 0.60 27.40
N PRO A 32 2.58 1.79 26.78
CA PRO A 32 1.79 2.04 25.58
C PRO A 32 2.03 0.99 24.50
N GLY A 33 0.96 0.63 23.81
CA GLY A 33 0.99 -0.31 22.69
C GLY A 33 1.45 0.33 21.38
N ARG A 34 1.30 -0.43 20.29
CA ARG A 34 1.58 0.02 18.93
C ARG A 34 0.49 -0.37 17.98
N SER A 35 0.19 0.50 17.04
CA SER A 35 -0.64 0.20 15.89
C SER A 35 0.24 0.00 14.66
N VAL A 36 0.06 -1.11 13.94
CA VAL A 36 0.76 -1.37 12.68
C VAL A 36 -0.25 -1.38 11.54
N MET A 37 -0.13 -0.40 10.65
CA MET A 37 -1.02 -0.21 9.51
C MET A 37 -0.43 -0.84 8.25
N MET A 38 -1.16 -1.76 7.63
CA MET A 38 -0.74 -2.42 6.39
C MET A 38 -1.12 -1.58 5.17
N SER A 39 -0.18 -0.71 4.74
CA SER A 39 -0.29 0.10 3.55
C SER A 39 0.23 -0.65 2.31
N SER A 40 0.85 0.04 1.39
CA SER A 40 1.46 -0.47 0.14
C SER A 40 2.39 0.60 -0.44
N ILE A 41 3.29 0.21 -1.34
CA ILE A 41 3.95 1.17 -2.24
C ILE A 41 2.92 1.93 -3.10
N GLY A 42 1.75 1.31 -3.37
CA GLY A 42 0.59 1.93 -4.03
C GLY A 42 -0.06 3.07 -3.23
N GLY A 43 0.29 3.25 -1.94
CA GLY A 43 -0.07 4.42 -1.12
C GLY A 43 0.90 5.60 -1.29
N LYS A 44 1.96 5.46 -2.07
CA LYS A 44 2.93 6.52 -2.39
C LYS A 44 3.07 6.76 -3.89
N ASN A 45 2.69 5.80 -4.70
CA ASN A 45 2.69 5.88 -6.15
C ASN A 45 1.44 5.20 -6.72
N ALA A 46 0.58 5.97 -7.39
CA ALA A 46 -0.62 5.43 -8.02
C ALA A 46 -0.27 4.75 -9.35
N PHE A 47 -0.89 3.58 -9.58
CA PHE A 47 -0.75 2.85 -10.83
C PHE A 47 -2.00 3.05 -11.70
N PRO A 48 -1.85 3.11 -13.04
CA PRO A 48 -2.99 3.12 -13.94
C PRO A 48 -3.94 1.95 -13.67
N PHE A 49 -5.23 2.17 -13.85
CA PHE A 49 -6.32 1.21 -13.63
C PHE A 49 -6.48 0.70 -12.18
N MET A 50 -5.65 1.17 -11.25
CA MET A 50 -5.71 0.84 -9.82
C MET A 50 -6.23 2.02 -8.96
N GLY A 51 -7.01 2.93 -9.56
CA GLY A 51 -7.46 4.16 -8.91
C GLY A 51 -8.09 3.95 -7.52
N PRO A 52 -9.14 3.11 -7.37
CA PRO A 52 -9.79 2.88 -6.07
C PRO A 52 -8.85 2.27 -5.02
N TYR A 53 -7.97 1.35 -5.44
CA TYR A 53 -6.95 0.78 -4.55
C TYR A 53 -5.94 1.84 -4.11
N SER A 54 -5.37 2.58 -5.07
CA SER A 54 -4.41 3.65 -4.76
C SER A 54 -5.03 4.69 -3.85
N ALA A 55 -6.25 5.15 -4.13
CA ALA A 55 -6.97 6.10 -3.28
C ALA A 55 -7.12 5.58 -1.84
N SER A 56 -7.48 4.30 -1.66
CA SER A 56 -7.60 3.71 -0.33
C SER A 56 -6.27 3.67 0.42
N LYS A 57 -5.17 3.34 -0.27
CA LYS A 57 -3.84 3.27 0.36
C LYS A 57 -3.21 4.64 0.61
N PHE A 58 -3.43 5.62 -0.27
CA PHE A 58 -3.07 7.03 0.00
C PHE A 58 -3.86 7.59 1.18
N GLY A 59 -5.17 7.31 1.23
CA GLY A 59 -6.00 7.68 2.38
C GLY A 59 -5.51 7.07 3.68
N LEU A 60 -5.13 5.77 3.66
CA LEU A 60 -4.57 5.10 4.84
C LEU A 60 -3.23 5.70 5.28
N GLU A 61 -2.37 6.12 4.34
CA GLU A 61 -1.13 6.82 4.66
C GLU A 61 -1.39 8.15 5.38
N GLY A 62 -2.32 8.96 4.87
CA GLY A 62 -2.71 10.23 5.51
C GLY A 62 -3.35 10.02 6.88
N LEU A 63 -4.30 9.08 6.98
CA LEU A 63 -4.93 8.71 8.26
C LEU A 63 -3.88 8.25 9.29
N SER A 64 -2.98 7.35 8.89
CA SER A 64 -1.93 6.84 9.80
C SER A 64 -0.98 7.94 10.25
N GLU A 65 -0.68 8.91 9.41
CA GLU A 65 0.18 10.05 9.75
C GLU A 65 -0.50 10.97 10.77
N SER A 66 -1.80 11.24 10.63
CA SER A 66 -2.60 12.00 11.60
C SER A 66 -2.67 11.26 12.94
N LEU A 67 -3.10 10.01 12.93
CA LEU A 67 -3.19 9.17 14.13
C LEU A 67 -1.84 9.08 14.86
N ARG A 68 -0.74 8.95 14.13
CA ARG A 68 0.60 8.91 14.74
C ARG A 68 0.93 10.18 15.52
N ARG A 69 0.49 11.35 15.04
CA ARG A 69 0.70 12.63 15.73
C ARG A 69 -0.25 12.77 16.93
N GLU A 70 -1.50 12.43 16.76
CA GLU A 70 -2.52 12.51 17.80
C GLU A 70 -2.23 11.56 18.98
N LEU A 71 -1.86 10.33 18.66
CA LEU A 71 -1.59 9.28 19.66
C LEU A 71 -0.23 9.43 20.36
N MET A 72 0.63 10.38 19.92
CA MET A 72 1.84 10.76 20.67
C MET A 72 1.50 11.24 22.08
N LEU A 73 0.32 11.82 22.29
CA LEU A 73 -0.14 12.24 23.62
C LEU A 73 -0.16 11.08 24.63
N PHE A 74 -0.40 9.86 24.13
CA PHE A 74 -0.49 8.64 24.94
C PHE A 74 0.76 7.75 24.82
N GLY A 75 1.80 8.22 24.11
CA GLY A 75 3.01 7.43 23.85
C GLY A 75 2.80 6.23 22.92
N ILE A 76 1.71 6.21 22.16
CA ILE A 76 1.36 5.11 21.23
C ILE A 76 2.02 5.36 19.89
N ASP A 77 2.83 4.39 19.43
CA ASP A 77 3.40 4.42 18.09
C ASP A 77 2.39 3.95 17.03
N VAL A 78 2.31 4.65 15.91
CA VAL A 78 1.62 4.20 14.69
C VAL A 78 2.66 4.00 13.60
N VAL A 79 2.81 2.76 13.14
CA VAL A 79 3.85 2.35 12.21
C VAL A 79 3.22 1.80 10.92
N MET A 80 3.69 2.24 9.77
CA MET A 80 3.23 1.76 8.48
C MET A 80 4.16 0.67 7.93
N ILE A 81 3.59 -0.39 7.38
CA ILE A 81 4.28 -1.34 6.53
C ILE A 81 3.83 -1.08 5.09
N ARG A 82 4.79 -0.92 4.19
CA ARG A 82 4.56 -0.63 2.77
C ARG A 82 5.14 -1.74 1.90
N PRO A 83 4.42 -2.86 1.73
CA PRO A 83 4.85 -3.90 0.81
C PRO A 83 4.84 -3.42 -0.63
N GLY A 84 5.82 -3.89 -1.42
CA GLY A 84 5.74 -3.96 -2.87
C GLY A 84 5.04 -5.25 -3.31
N ALA A 85 5.57 -5.89 -4.36
CA ALA A 85 5.09 -7.20 -4.77
C ALA A 85 5.44 -8.26 -3.71
N VAL A 86 4.44 -9.06 -3.34
CA VAL A 86 4.57 -10.20 -2.40
C VAL A 86 4.02 -11.44 -3.11
N ALA A 87 4.79 -12.52 -3.11
CA ALA A 87 4.42 -13.77 -3.76
C ALA A 87 3.32 -14.47 -2.95
N THR A 88 2.07 -14.28 -3.36
CA THR A 88 0.88 -14.84 -2.72
C THR A 88 -0.12 -15.30 -3.79
N PRO A 89 -1.07 -16.19 -3.48
CA PRO A 89 -2.11 -16.65 -4.42
C PRO A 89 -3.03 -15.56 -4.97
N ILE A 90 -2.90 -14.31 -4.53
CA ILE A 90 -3.68 -13.19 -5.08
C ILE A 90 -3.38 -12.96 -6.57
N TRP A 91 -2.19 -13.34 -7.02
CA TRP A 91 -1.77 -13.15 -8.40
C TRP A 91 -2.43 -14.16 -9.33
N ASP A 92 -2.72 -15.37 -8.87
CA ASP A 92 -3.48 -16.37 -9.61
C ASP A 92 -4.91 -15.88 -9.84
N LYS A 93 -5.55 -15.32 -8.80
CA LYS A 93 -6.87 -14.66 -8.92
C LYS A 93 -6.86 -13.45 -9.84
N ALA A 94 -5.76 -12.69 -9.85
CA ALA A 94 -5.62 -11.54 -10.75
C ALA A 94 -5.51 -11.98 -12.21
N ASP A 95 -4.96 -13.17 -12.47
CA ASP A 95 -4.88 -13.75 -13.81
C ASP A 95 -6.25 -14.17 -14.35
N GLU A 96 -7.18 -14.57 -13.49
CA GLU A 96 -8.57 -14.92 -13.85
C GLU A 96 -9.43 -13.70 -14.21
N VAL A 97 -8.96 -12.46 -13.96
CA VAL A 97 -9.75 -11.25 -14.25
C VAL A 97 -9.96 -11.09 -15.76
N ASP A 98 -11.23 -11.17 -16.17
CA ASP A 98 -11.62 -10.95 -17.56
C ASP A 98 -11.59 -9.44 -17.91
N VAL A 99 -10.83 -9.11 -18.92
CA VAL A 99 -10.75 -7.76 -19.48
C VAL A 99 -11.48 -7.60 -20.80
N SER A 100 -12.19 -8.64 -21.28
CA SER A 100 -12.90 -8.64 -22.57
C SER A 100 -14.00 -7.59 -22.66
N GLN A 101 -14.61 -7.22 -21.52
CA GLN A 101 -15.57 -6.12 -21.43
C GLN A 101 -15.04 -4.78 -21.95
N PHE A 102 -13.71 -4.62 -22.06
CA PHE A 102 -13.07 -3.43 -22.61
C PHE A 102 -12.65 -3.58 -24.07
N ALA A 103 -13.06 -4.66 -24.77
CA ALA A 103 -12.64 -4.98 -26.14
C ALA A 103 -12.86 -3.84 -27.13
N ASN A 104 -13.96 -3.09 -26.97
CA ASN A 104 -14.32 -1.98 -27.84
C ASN A 104 -13.83 -0.61 -27.32
N THR A 105 -12.82 -0.61 -26.45
CA THR A 105 -12.25 0.63 -25.88
C THR A 105 -10.76 0.72 -26.18
N PRO A 106 -10.17 1.94 -26.21
CA PRO A 106 -8.73 2.10 -26.36
C PRO A 106 -7.93 1.59 -25.15
N TYR A 107 -8.60 1.15 -24.08
CA TYR A 107 -7.97 0.70 -22.85
C TYR A 107 -7.65 -0.81 -22.83
N LEU A 108 -8.17 -1.62 -23.77
CA LEU A 108 -7.96 -3.07 -23.75
C LEU A 108 -6.47 -3.44 -23.73
N GLU A 109 -5.68 -2.92 -24.67
CA GLU A 109 -4.26 -3.27 -24.77
C GLU A 109 -3.42 -2.72 -23.58
N PRO A 110 -3.63 -1.48 -23.10
CA PRO A 110 -3.03 -1.02 -21.86
C PRO A 110 -3.40 -1.86 -20.64
N LEU A 111 -4.66 -2.32 -20.53
CA LEU A 111 -5.13 -3.19 -19.43
C LEU A 111 -4.44 -4.55 -19.44
N LYS A 112 -4.33 -5.19 -20.62
CA LYS A 112 -3.58 -6.45 -20.75
C LYS A 112 -2.13 -6.27 -20.30
N LYS A 113 -1.45 -5.25 -20.82
CA LYS A 113 -0.04 -4.97 -20.46
C LYS A 113 0.18 -4.76 -18.97
N ILE A 114 -0.68 -3.98 -18.30
CA ILE A 114 -0.54 -3.76 -16.85
C ILE A 114 -0.86 -5.02 -16.05
N LYS A 115 -1.87 -5.79 -16.48
CA LYS A 115 -2.22 -7.09 -15.88
C LYS A 115 -1.02 -8.03 -15.93
N ASP A 116 -0.46 -8.28 -17.12
CA ASP A 116 0.69 -9.16 -17.31
C ASP A 116 1.91 -8.69 -16.52
N TYR A 117 2.19 -7.39 -16.54
CA TYR A 117 3.27 -6.79 -15.78
C TYR A 117 3.10 -7.01 -14.27
N MET A 118 1.90 -6.81 -13.74
CA MET A 118 1.63 -6.96 -12.31
C MET A 118 1.72 -8.42 -11.87
N ILE A 119 1.17 -9.35 -12.66
CA ILE A 119 1.22 -10.79 -12.38
C ILE A 119 2.67 -11.29 -12.38
N ALA A 120 3.43 -10.98 -13.46
CA ALA A 120 4.83 -11.38 -13.56
C ALA A 120 5.70 -10.86 -12.40
N ARG A 121 5.43 -9.63 -11.93
CA ARG A 121 6.12 -9.08 -10.77
C ARG A 121 5.60 -9.65 -9.46
N GLY A 122 4.33 -9.98 -9.40
CA GLY A 122 3.70 -10.56 -8.23
C GLY A 122 4.31 -11.91 -7.86
N HIS A 123 4.42 -12.81 -8.83
CA HIS A 123 5.04 -14.11 -8.63
C HIS A 123 6.54 -14.03 -8.24
N LYS A 124 7.23 -13.00 -8.71
CA LYS A 124 8.64 -12.71 -8.36
C LYS A 124 8.77 -11.79 -7.12
N GLY A 125 7.68 -11.57 -6.41
CA GLY A 125 7.64 -10.73 -5.21
C GLY A 125 8.42 -11.31 -4.04
N TYR A 126 8.52 -10.54 -2.97
CA TYR A 126 9.09 -11.06 -1.74
C TYR A 126 8.19 -12.14 -1.12
N PRO A 127 8.75 -13.15 -0.43
CA PRO A 127 7.96 -14.10 0.32
C PRO A 127 7.21 -13.39 1.47
N PRO A 128 5.98 -13.85 1.81
CA PRO A 128 5.16 -13.25 2.89
C PRO A 128 5.89 -13.12 4.23
N GLU A 129 6.78 -14.07 4.54
CA GLU A 129 7.57 -14.10 5.78
C GLU A 129 8.46 -12.86 5.93
N ARG A 130 8.89 -12.26 4.81
CA ARG A 130 9.67 -11.02 4.85
C ARG A 130 8.81 -9.85 5.36
N ILE A 131 7.56 -9.80 4.94
CA ILE A 131 6.62 -8.80 5.43
C ILE A 131 6.31 -9.05 6.91
N GLY A 132 6.12 -10.32 7.30
CA GLY A 132 5.97 -10.73 8.70
C GLY A 132 7.13 -10.28 9.58
N ARG A 133 8.39 -10.44 9.10
CA ARG A 133 9.57 -9.92 9.82
C ARG A 133 9.58 -8.40 9.95
N ALA A 134 9.11 -7.67 8.95
CA ALA A 134 9.00 -6.22 9.03
C ALA A 134 7.94 -5.80 10.07
N VAL A 135 6.81 -6.51 10.15
CA VAL A 135 5.78 -6.31 11.19
C VAL A 135 6.35 -6.61 12.57
N LEU A 136 7.01 -7.76 12.74
CA LEU A 136 7.65 -8.12 14.02
C LEU A 136 8.64 -7.04 14.47
N LYS A 137 9.48 -6.57 13.55
CA LYS A 137 10.42 -5.47 13.83
C LYS A 137 9.71 -4.18 14.23
N ALA A 138 8.61 -3.83 13.56
CA ALA A 138 7.80 -2.67 13.91
C ALA A 138 7.24 -2.78 15.33
N LEU A 139 6.81 -3.97 15.73
CA LEU A 139 6.23 -4.22 17.06
C LEU A 139 7.27 -4.30 18.18
N THR A 140 8.48 -4.81 17.91
CA THR A 140 9.48 -5.13 18.96
C THR A 140 10.63 -4.15 19.07
N ALA A 141 10.91 -3.30 18.05
CA ALA A 141 11.99 -2.35 18.10
C ALA A 141 11.80 -1.33 19.23
N ALA A 142 12.86 -1.00 19.99
CA ALA A 142 12.81 0.00 21.05
C ALA A 142 12.40 1.38 20.52
N ARG A 143 12.87 1.74 19.31
CA ARG A 143 12.50 2.97 18.59
C ARG A 143 12.15 2.58 17.14
N PRO A 144 10.87 2.29 16.84
CA PRO A 144 10.49 1.89 15.51
C PRO A 144 10.61 3.07 14.53
N LYS A 145 10.84 2.75 13.25
CA LYS A 145 10.67 3.75 12.18
C LYS A 145 9.17 4.02 12.00
N THR A 146 8.83 5.20 11.50
CA THR A 146 7.44 5.55 11.17
C THR A 146 6.87 4.69 10.01
N ALA A 147 7.75 4.14 9.17
CA ALA A 147 7.36 3.22 8.10
C ALA A 147 8.51 2.27 7.72
N TYR A 148 8.13 1.07 7.30
CA TYR A 148 9.01 0.05 6.70
C TYR A 148 8.52 -0.25 5.29
N THR A 149 9.36 0.03 4.29
CA THR A 149 9.06 -0.26 2.88
C THR A 149 9.82 -1.49 2.46
N GLU A 150 9.09 -2.54 2.08
CA GLU A 150 9.61 -3.81 1.61
C GLU A 150 9.22 -3.98 0.13
N ASN A 151 10.07 -3.49 -0.76
CA ASN A 151 9.88 -3.57 -2.21
C ASN A 151 11.08 -4.31 -2.86
N PRO A 152 10.85 -5.37 -3.66
CA PRO A 152 11.89 -6.03 -4.43
C PRO A 152 12.61 -5.05 -5.38
N ASP A 153 11.86 -4.12 -5.97
CA ASP A 153 12.41 -3.13 -6.89
C ASP A 153 12.79 -1.83 -6.16
N LYS A 154 14.00 -1.82 -5.64
CA LYS A 154 14.56 -0.64 -4.96
C LYS A 154 14.81 0.50 -5.93
N ALA A 155 15.21 0.20 -7.17
CA ALA A 155 15.49 1.21 -8.19
C ALA A 155 14.20 1.98 -8.53
N GLN A 156 13.10 1.27 -8.76
CA GLN A 156 11.79 1.89 -8.97
C GLN A 156 11.39 2.78 -7.78
N SER A 157 11.61 2.32 -6.55
CA SER A 157 11.29 3.09 -5.35
C SER A 157 12.07 4.42 -5.29
N VAL A 158 13.32 4.42 -5.72
CA VAL A 158 14.16 5.62 -5.78
C VAL A 158 13.69 6.54 -6.91
N MET A 159 13.48 5.99 -8.11
CA MET A 159 13.02 6.78 -9.27
C MET A 159 11.70 7.50 -9.00
N VAL A 160 10.71 6.80 -8.43
CA VAL A 160 9.40 7.39 -8.08
C VAL A 160 9.54 8.53 -7.06
N ARG A 161 10.55 8.49 -6.21
CA ARG A 161 10.79 9.52 -5.19
C ARG A 161 11.50 10.77 -5.75
N ILE A 162 12.38 10.59 -6.75
CA ILE A 162 13.29 11.64 -7.22
C ILE A 162 12.78 12.29 -8.50
N LEU A 163 12.19 11.50 -9.42
CA LEU A 163 11.80 12.02 -10.74
C LEU A 163 10.54 12.89 -10.66
N PRO A 164 10.48 13.96 -11.46
CA PRO A 164 9.26 14.74 -11.62
C PRO A 164 8.09 13.87 -12.11
N LYS A 165 6.88 14.14 -11.62
CA LYS A 165 5.68 13.35 -11.97
C LYS A 165 5.47 13.21 -13.47
N ARG A 166 5.64 14.29 -14.25
CA ARG A 166 5.49 14.25 -15.73
C ARG A 166 6.47 13.31 -16.43
N VAL A 167 7.69 13.15 -15.90
CA VAL A 167 8.66 12.20 -16.43
C VAL A 167 8.19 10.76 -16.16
N LEU A 168 7.72 10.49 -14.95
CA LEU A 168 7.13 9.19 -14.57
C LEU A 168 5.89 8.89 -15.42
N ASP A 169 4.99 9.86 -15.59
CA ASP A 169 3.77 9.73 -16.39
C ASP A 169 4.12 9.39 -17.85
N SER A 170 5.12 10.07 -18.43
CA SER A 170 5.57 9.79 -19.79
C SER A 170 6.17 8.39 -19.94
N ALA A 171 6.95 7.94 -18.97
CA ALA A 171 7.53 6.60 -18.96
C ALA A 171 6.43 5.52 -18.88
N VAL A 172 5.49 5.67 -17.93
CA VAL A 172 4.35 4.76 -17.77
C VAL A 172 3.46 4.76 -19.01
N ALA A 173 3.13 5.94 -19.54
CA ALA A 173 2.31 6.05 -20.76
C ALA A 173 2.99 5.39 -21.97
N SER A 174 4.32 5.51 -22.10
CA SER A 174 5.08 4.84 -23.16
C SER A 174 5.06 3.32 -23.00
N GLN A 175 5.28 2.83 -21.78
CA GLN A 175 5.34 1.40 -21.48
C GLN A 175 3.98 0.72 -21.72
N LEU A 176 2.89 1.37 -21.32
CA LEU A 176 1.54 0.80 -21.41
C LEU A 176 0.81 1.13 -22.71
N GLY A 177 1.36 2.02 -23.54
CA GLY A 177 0.69 2.46 -24.77
C GLY A 177 -0.47 3.44 -24.52
N LEU A 178 -0.39 4.25 -23.45
CA LEU A 178 -1.39 5.26 -23.08
C LEU A 178 -1.16 6.61 -23.80
N LYS A 179 -0.25 6.69 -24.76
CA LYS A 179 -0.05 7.89 -25.56
C LYS A 179 -1.08 7.98 -26.66
N LYS A 180 -1.60 9.20 -26.92
CA LYS A 180 -2.45 9.45 -28.09
C LYS A 180 -1.68 9.03 -29.35
N LYS A 181 -2.31 8.17 -30.16
CA LYS A 181 -1.83 7.90 -31.53
C LYS A 181 -2.17 9.13 -32.37
N ASN A 182 -1.16 9.75 -32.95
CA ASN A 182 -1.34 10.83 -33.93
C ASN A 182 -1.96 10.25 -35.19
#